data_24004d7ecb7d434b3f66ad0265cb58fc
#
_entry.id   24004d7ecb7d434b3f66ad0265cb58fc
#
_cell.length_a   1.000
_cell.length_b   1.000
_cell.length_c   1.000
_cell.angle_alpha   90.00
_cell.angle_beta   90.00
_cell.angle_gamma   90.00
#
_symmetry.space_group_name_H-M   'P 1'
#
loop_
_entity.id
_entity.type
_entity.pdbx_description
1 polymer ?
#
loop_
_entity_poly.entity_id
_entity_poly.type
_entity_poly.pdbx_seq_one_letter_code
_entity_poly.pdbx_strand_id
1 'polypeptide(L)'
;MPARARPATGIVSFDLDGTLWVFAPRLDGALAAAIESLEGHHPERRGRLTVDDLHRHRDLVGREMHGTLEQLRRESMLRALRSVGRDDPALAEWLADELLAARAQVVGVHSDVVPVVDELLRRGHLVGAITNGNFPFQRLRLAERFGFIVHAEEVGEMKPAAGPFRRAVEMAGGDVTGWVHVGDEIGTDVEGAQAFGMLAVWLNRAGEPLPAGARPDGEIATLDELPDLVDRLLAG
;
A
#
# COMPACT_ATOMS: atom_id res chain seq x y z
N MET A 1 6.00 6.89 43.43
CA MET A 1 5.41 7.19 42.13
C MET A 1 4.53 6.02 41.74
N PRO A 2 3.23 6.19 41.46
CA PRO A 2 2.41 5.08 40.99
C PRO A 2 2.98 4.61 39.65
N ALA A 3 3.15 3.28 39.51
CA ALA A 3 3.51 2.67 38.25
C ALA A 3 2.47 3.05 37.20
N ARG A 4 2.87 3.72 36.09
CA ARG A 4 2.01 3.90 34.93
C ARG A 4 1.55 2.51 34.53
N ALA A 5 0.22 2.29 34.52
CA ALA A 5 -0.36 1.08 33.96
C ALA A 5 0.26 0.88 32.56
N ARG A 6 0.74 -0.32 32.26
CA ARG A 6 1.18 -0.64 30.90
C ARG A 6 -0.03 -0.45 30.00
N PRO A 7 0.10 0.31 28.88
CA PRO A 7 -0.99 0.43 27.93
C PRO A 7 -1.44 -0.97 27.49
N ALA A 8 -2.72 -1.13 27.19
CA ALA A 8 -3.23 -2.37 26.64
C ALA A 8 -2.50 -2.63 25.31
N THR A 9 -1.85 -3.79 25.21
CA THR A 9 -1.19 -4.20 23.96
C THR A 9 -2.27 -4.51 22.92
N GLY A 10 -2.17 -3.89 21.75
CA GLY A 10 -3.12 -4.08 20.65
C GLY A 10 -2.40 -4.41 19.34
N ILE A 11 -3.18 -4.42 18.28
CA ILE A 11 -2.70 -4.64 16.91
C ILE A 11 -2.85 -3.34 16.13
N VAL A 12 -1.79 -2.90 15.46
CA VAL A 12 -1.79 -1.73 14.59
C VAL A 12 -1.48 -2.18 13.17
N SER A 13 -2.43 -2.01 12.26
CA SER A 13 -2.22 -2.29 10.85
C SER A 13 -2.21 -1.02 10.02
N PHE A 14 -1.38 -0.99 9.00
CA PHE A 14 -1.22 0.13 8.09
C PHE A 14 -1.68 -0.23 6.69
N ASP A 15 -2.31 0.71 6.00
CA ASP A 15 -2.19 0.73 4.55
C ASP A 15 -0.74 1.05 4.15
N LEU A 16 -0.39 0.85 2.90
CA LEU A 16 0.97 1.06 2.41
C LEU A 16 1.09 2.27 1.49
N ASP A 17 0.38 2.27 0.35
CA ASP A 17 0.47 3.28 -0.70
C ASP A 17 -0.26 4.59 -0.29
N GLY A 18 0.45 5.68 -0.11
CA GLY A 18 -0.09 6.94 0.43
C GLY A 18 0.13 7.08 1.94
N THR A 19 0.17 5.98 2.66
CA THR A 19 0.34 5.92 4.12
C THR A 19 1.82 5.86 4.52
N LEU A 20 2.55 4.83 4.09
CA LEU A 20 3.97 4.66 4.44
C LEU A 20 4.93 5.30 3.42
N TRP A 21 4.49 5.53 2.21
CA TRP A 21 5.24 6.21 1.12
C TRP A 21 4.31 6.91 0.13
N VAL A 22 4.86 7.87 -0.61
CA VAL A 22 4.14 8.55 -1.69
C VAL A 22 4.09 7.68 -2.94
N PHE A 23 2.90 7.37 -3.42
CA PHE A 23 2.70 6.46 -4.57
C PHE A 23 2.96 7.16 -5.93
N ALA A 24 2.25 8.24 -6.25
CA ALA A 24 2.14 8.77 -7.60
C ALA A 24 3.45 9.30 -8.24
N PRO A 25 4.25 10.21 -7.61
CA PRO A 25 5.46 10.74 -8.24
C PRO A 25 6.54 9.70 -8.48
N ARG A 26 6.47 8.56 -7.77
CA ARG A 26 7.44 7.47 -7.85
C ARG A 26 7.08 6.43 -8.89
N LEU A 27 5.80 6.36 -9.27
CA LEU A 27 5.37 5.51 -10.39
C LEU A 27 5.99 5.99 -11.70
N ASP A 28 5.99 7.30 -11.97
CA ASP A 28 6.58 7.87 -13.19
C ASP A 28 8.08 7.59 -13.27
N GLY A 29 8.80 7.74 -12.15
CA GLY A 29 10.21 7.39 -12.07
C GLY A 29 10.47 5.90 -12.31
N ALA A 30 9.63 5.03 -11.78
CA ALA A 30 9.74 3.59 -12.00
C ALA A 30 9.39 3.19 -13.43
N LEU A 31 8.38 3.82 -14.04
CA LEU A 31 8.04 3.61 -15.46
C LEU A 31 9.18 4.08 -16.37
N ALA A 32 9.77 5.24 -16.09
CA ALA A 32 10.93 5.74 -16.84
C ALA A 32 12.12 4.79 -16.72
N ALA A 33 12.45 4.29 -15.52
CA ALA A 33 13.52 3.34 -15.30
C ALA A 33 13.28 1.99 -16.01
N ALA A 34 12.04 1.49 -16.03
CA ALA A 34 11.68 0.29 -16.76
C ALA A 34 11.85 0.47 -18.29
N ILE A 35 11.50 1.65 -18.82
CA ILE A 35 11.75 2.00 -20.24
C ILE A 35 13.24 2.07 -20.50
N GLU A 36 14.03 2.71 -19.65
CA GLU A 36 15.49 2.79 -19.79
C GLU A 36 16.12 1.39 -19.81
N SER A 37 15.68 0.48 -18.93
CA SER A 37 16.09 -0.92 -18.92
C SER A 37 15.73 -1.61 -20.23
N LEU A 38 14.50 -1.39 -20.75
CA LEU A 38 14.06 -1.91 -22.04
C LEU A 38 14.97 -1.42 -23.19
N GLU A 39 15.28 -0.13 -23.22
CA GLU A 39 16.13 0.47 -24.25
C GLU A 39 17.60 0.00 -24.16
N GLY A 40 18.08 -0.31 -22.95
CA GLY A 40 19.39 -0.89 -22.74
C GLY A 40 19.51 -2.31 -23.31
N HIS A 41 18.50 -3.13 -23.14
CA HIS A 41 18.44 -4.50 -23.68
C HIS A 41 18.01 -4.55 -25.15
N HIS A 42 17.27 -3.56 -25.62
CA HIS A 42 16.69 -3.45 -26.96
C HIS A 42 16.98 -2.06 -27.58
N PRO A 43 18.25 -1.74 -27.94
CA PRO A 43 18.64 -0.40 -28.43
C PRO A 43 17.89 0.05 -29.68
N GLU A 44 17.40 -0.89 -30.51
CA GLU A 44 16.59 -0.62 -31.70
C GLU A 44 15.20 -0.04 -31.36
N ARG A 45 14.84 0.00 -30.07
CA ARG A 45 13.53 0.49 -29.56
C ARG A 45 13.61 1.84 -28.90
N ARG A 46 14.81 2.41 -28.80
CA ARG A 46 15.01 3.69 -28.12
C ARG A 46 14.05 4.77 -28.62
N GLY A 47 13.38 5.43 -27.67
CA GLY A 47 12.44 6.51 -27.92
C GLY A 47 11.09 6.08 -28.54
N ARG A 48 10.77 4.77 -28.62
CA ARG A 48 9.51 4.28 -29.17
C ARG A 48 8.39 4.17 -28.15
N LEU A 49 8.72 3.92 -26.89
CA LEU A 49 7.77 3.80 -25.80
C LEU A 49 8.01 4.94 -24.80
N THR A 50 6.95 5.57 -24.34
CA THR A 50 7.00 6.68 -23.38
C THR A 50 6.27 6.34 -22.08
N VAL A 51 6.52 7.09 -21.02
CA VAL A 51 5.79 6.97 -19.75
C VAL A 51 4.29 7.22 -19.98
N ASP A 52 3.95 8.21 -20.80
CA ASP A 52 2.55 8.52 -21.15
C ASP A 52 1.86 7.37 -21.90
N ASP A 53 2.58 6.62 -22.73
CA ASP A 53 2.04 5.41 -23.38
C ASP A 53 1.72 4.34 -22.34
N LEU A 54 2.60 4.12 -21.38
CA LEU A 54 2.36 3.15 -20.30
C LEU A 54 1.18 3.56 -19.44
N HIS A 55 1.06 4.84 -19.06
CA HIS A 55 -0.11 5.35 -18.33
C HIS A 55 -1.40 5.17 -19.13
N ARG A 56 -1.40 5.57 -20.39
CA ARG A 56 -2.58 5.45 -21.27
C ARG A 56 -3.07 4.01 -21.34
N HIS A 57 -2.17 3.05 -21.55
CA HIS A 57 -2.55 1.64 -21.66
C HIS A 57 -2.97 1.06 -20.32
N ARG A 58 -2.35 1.47 -19.21
CA ARG A 58 -2.80 1.10 -17.86
C ARG A 58 -4.25 1.55 -17.61
N ASP A 59 -4.56 2.80 -17.93
CA ASP A 59 -5.89 3.37 -17.69
C ASP A 59 -6.96 2.72 -18.60
N LEU A 60 -6.61 2.39 -19.85
CA LEU A 60 -7.49 1.67 -20.76
C LEU A 60 -7.77 0.25 -20.24
N VAL A 61 -6.73 -0.49 -19.85
CA VAL A 61 -6.89 -1.84 -19.30
C VAL A 61 -7.71 -1.82 -18.03
N GLY A 62 -7.48 -0.88 -17.12
CA GLY A 62 -8.24 -0.75 -15.87
C GLY A 62 -9.74 -0.46 -16.08
N ARG A 63 -10.12 0.15 -17.23
CA ARG A 63 -11.53 0.38 -17.59
C ARG A 63 -12.17 -0.79 -18.30
N GLU A 64 -11.41 -1.58 -19.04
CA GLU A 64 -11.91 -2.62 -19.96
C GLU A 64 -11.82 -4.03 -19.38
N MET A 65 -10.95 -4.25 -18.41
CA MET A 65 -10.67 -5.57 -17.87
C MET A 65 -10.88 -5.65 -16.37
N HIS A 66 -11.35 -6.81 -15.93
CA HIS A 66 -11.34 -7.24 -14.54
C HIS A 66 -10.32 -8.35 -14.38
N GLY A 67 -9.54 -8.30 -13.29
CA GLY A 67 -8.52 -9.30 -13.03
C GLY A 67 -7.62 -8.87 -11.88
N THR A 68 -6.61 -9.67 -11.59
CA THR A 68 -5.60 -9.32 -10.59
C THR A 68 -4.74 -8.14 -11.08
N LEU A 69 -4.14 -7.39 -10.16
CA LEU A 69 -3.23 -6.29 -10.52
C LEU A 69 -2.06 -6.79 -11.38
N GLU A 70 -1.60 -8.02 -11.16
CA GLU A 70 -0.59 -8.65 -11.98
C GLU A 70 -1.08 -8.85 -13.43
N GLN A 71 -2.27 -9.41 -13.61
CA GLN A 71 -2.88 -9.60 -14.93
C GLN A 71 -3.09 -8.26 -15.66
N LEU A 72 -3.65 -7.26 -14.96
CA LEU A 72 -3.87 -5.93 -15.52
C LEU A 72 -2.54 -5.25 -15.91
N ARG A 73 -1.51 -5.41 -15.11
CA ARG A 73 -0.17 -4.86 -15.40
C ARG A 73 0.44 -5.52 -16.63
N ARG A 74 0.43 -6.85 -16.70
CA ARG A 74 0.97 -7.60 -17.86
C ARG A 74 0.25 -7.22 -19.15
N GLU A 75 -1.07 -7.15 -19.12
CA GLU A 75 -1.86 -6.73 -20.28
C GLU A 75 -1.59 -5.28 -20.68
N SER A 76 -1.42 -4.37 -19.71
CA SER A 76 -1.06 -2.97 -19.97
C SER A 76 0.29 -2.87 -20.69
N MET A 77 1.30 -3.62 -20.24
CA MET A 77 2.61 -3.68 -20.91
C MET A 77 2.51 -4.27 -22.32
N LEU A 78 1.72 -5.33 -22.50
CA LEU A 78 1.53 -5.96 -23.81
C LEU A 78 0.85 -5.00 -24.79
N ARG A 79 -0.19 -4.28 -24.38
CA ARG A 79 -0.86 -3.28 -25.23
C ARG A 79 0.05 -2.12 -25.56
N ALA A 80 0.84 -1.67 -24.60
CA ALA A 80 1.83 -0.61 -24.85
C ALA A 80 2.89 -1.06 -25.86
N LEU A 81 3.40 -2.28 -25.77
CA LEU A 81 4.33 -2.84 -26.75
C LEU A 81 3.68 -3.00 -28.14
N ARG A 82 2.43 -3.48 -28.20
CA ARG A 82 1.67 -3.59 -29.47
C ARG A 82 1.47 -2.24 -30.15
N SER A 83 1.23 -1.17 -29.40
CA SER A 83 1.07 0.18 -29.95
C SER A 83 2.32 0.70 -30.69
N VAL A 84 3.48 0.17 -30.35
CA VAL A 84 4.76 0.45 -31.02
C VAL A 84 5.22 -0.68 -31.95
N GLY A 85 4.29 -1.52 -32.39
CA GLY A 85 4.52 -2.57 -33.40
C GLY A 85 5.18 -3.85 -32.85
N ARG A 86 5.04 -4.14 -31.55
CA ARG A 86 5.61 -5.35 -30.95
C ARG A 86 4.55 -6.16 -30.20
N ASP A 87 4.20 -7.30 -30.77
CA ASP A 87 3.38 -8.32 -30.09
C ASP A 87 4.28 -9.38 -29.46
N ASP A 88 4.68 -9.17 -28.21
CA ASP A 88 5.63 -10.03 -27.51
C ASP A 88 5.22 -10.17 -26.04
N PRO A 89 4.43 -11.21 -25.70
CA PRO A 89 3.98 -11.45 -24.32
C PRO A 89 5.14 -11.68 -23.33
N ALA A 90 6.24 -12.32 -23.74
CA ALA A 90 7.37 -12.56 -22.87
C ALA A 90 8.11 -11.25 -22.52
N LEU A 91 8.24 -10.35 -23.50
CA LEU A 91 8.79 -9.02 -23.25
C LEU A 91 7.86 -8.16 -22.38
N ALA A 92 6.54 -8.30 -22.52
CA ALA A 92 5.57 -7.62 -21.66
C ALA A 92 5.68 -8.09 -20.21
N GLU A 93 5.82 -9.38 -19.99
CA GLU A 93 6.05 -9.95 -18.66
C GLU A 93 7.36 -9.43 -18.05
N TRP A 94 8.45 -9.51 -18.80
CA TRP A 94 9.73 -8.96 -18.36
C TRP A 94 9.65 -7.46 -18.02
N LEU A 95 8.98 -6.65 -18.84
CA LEU A 95 8.81 -5.21 -18.60
C LEU A 95 7.94 -4.95 -17.34
N ALA A 96 6.96 -5.78 -17.08
CA ALA A 96 6.16 -5.72 -15.85
C ALA A 96 6.99 -6.02 -14.60
N ASP A 97 7.92 -6.97 -14.69
CA ASP A 97 8.84 -7.31 -13.60
C ASP A 97 9.89 -6.22 -13.39
N GLU A 98 10.42 -5.62 -14.47
CA GLU A 98 11.33 -4.47 -14.40
C GLU A 98 10.65 -3.27 -13.71
N LEU A 99 9.39 -3.00 -14.02
CA LEU A 99 8.62 -1.96 -13.33
C LEU A 99 8.54 -2.21 -11.82
N LEU A 100 8.27 -3.45 -11.40
CA LEU A 100 8.23 -3.79 -9.97
C LEU A 100 9.60 -3.65 -9.30
N ALA A 101 10.65 -4.06 -9.99
CA ALA A 101 12.03 -3.92 -9.50
C ALA A 101 12.42 -2.44 -9.37
N ALA A 102 12.08 -1.61 -10.37
CA ALA A 102 12.32 -0.18 -10.35
C ALA A 102 11.51 0.53 -9.24
N ARG A 103 10.25 0.15 -9.03
CA ARG A 103 9.44 0.64 -7.91
C ARG A 103 10.11 0.37 -6.56
N ALA A 104 10.67 -0.83 -6.37
CA ALA A 104 11.35 -1.19 -5.13
C ALA A 104 12.60 -0.33 -4.85
N GLN A 105 13.27 0.16 -5.88
CA GLN A 105 14.45 1.02 -5.74
C GLN A 105 14.09 2.49 -5.44
N VAL A 106 12.96 2.98 -5.96
CA VAL A 106 12.54 4.38 -5.81
C VAL A 106 11.56 4.61 -4.65
N VAL A 107 11.05 3.55 -4.04
CA VAL A 107 10.20 3.68 -2.84
C VAL A 107 11.02 4.24 -1.68
N GLY A 108 10.85 5.52 -1.38
CA GLY A 108 11.32 6.15 -0.16
C GLY A 108 10.17 6.19 0.84
N VAL A 109 10.32 5.45 1.89
CA VAL A 109 9.43 5.49 3.06
C VAL A 109 9.47 6.89 3.67
N HIS A 110 8.35 7.43 4.15
CA HIS A 110 8.35 8.69 4.89
C HIS A 110 9.26 8.59 6.12
N SER A 111 9.88 9.69 6.51
CA SER A 111 10.88 9.72 7.59
C SER A 111 10.32 9.35 8.96
N ASP A 112 9.03 9.55 9.18
CA ASP A 112 8.30 9.23 10.43
C ASP A 112 7.95 7.75 10.56
N VAL A 113 7.99 6.95 9.48
CA VAL A 113 7.51 5.56 9.47
C VAL A 113 8.36 4.65 10.36
N VAL A 114 9.68 4.60 10.11
CA VAL A 114 10.56 3.68 10.87
C VAL A 114 10.57 4.00 12.36
N PRO A 115 10.73 5.28 12.80
CA PRO A 115 10.67 5.62 14.22
C PRO A 115 9.35 5.23 14.88
N VAL A 116 8.22 5.45 14.19
CA VAL A 116 6.89 5.16 14.75
C VAL A 116 6.63 3.66 14.83
N VAL A 117 6.98 2.89 13.80
CA VAL A 117 6.86 1.43 13.84
C VAL A 117 7.71 0.84 14.95
N ASP A 118 8.96 1.30 15.11
CA ASP A 118 9.84 0.85 16.19
C ASP A 118 9.27 1.22 17.58
N GLU A 119 8.64 2.39 17.72
CA GLU A 119 8.00 2.82 18.97
C GLU A 119 6.76 1.97 19.30
N LEU A 120 5.91 1.67 18.31
CA LEU A 120 4.74 0.79 18.50
C LEU A 120 5.16 -0.62 18.94
N LEU A 121 6.18 -1.19 18.31
CA LEU A 121 6.76 -2.48 18.71
C LEU A 121 7.34 -2.43 20.11
N ARG A 122 8.03 -1.34 20.49
CA ARG A 122 8.59 -1.12 21.83
C ARG A 122 7.50 -1.04 22.91
N ARG A 123 6.32 -0.48 22.55
CA ARG A 123 5.12 -0.46 23.42
C ARG A 123 4.46 -1.83 23.53
N GLY A 124 4.86 -2.79 22.71
CA GLY A 124 4.38 -4.18 22.72
C GLY A 124 3.21 -4.44 21.77
N HIS A 125 2.90 -3.50 20.86
CA HIS A 125 1.88 -3.72 19.83
C HIS A 125 2.40 -4.67 18.75
N LEU A 126 1.51 -5.47 18.19
CA LEU A 126 1.76 -6.19 16.95
C LEU A 126 1.52 -5.22 15.77
N VAL A 127 2.48 -5.12 14.87
CA VAL A 127 2.38 -4.27 13.68
C VAL A 127 2.17 -5.13 12.45
N GLY A 128 1.25 -4.73 11.57
CA GLY A 128 0.96 -5.42 10.30
C GLY A 128 0.59 -4.46 9.18
N ALA A 129 0.36 -5.02 7.99
CA ALA A 129 -0.08 -4.26 6.82
C ALA A 129 -1.27 -4.92 6.13
N ILE A 130 -2.19 -4.08 5.60
CA ILE A 130 -3.34 -4.50 4.78
C ILE A 130 -3.42 -3.54 3.59
N THR A 131 -3.06 -3.99 2.40
CA THR A 131 -2.97 -3.13 1.22
C THR A 131 -3.77 -3.65 0.03
N ASN A 132 -4.37 -2.73 -0.72
CA ASN A 132 -4.94 -3.02 -2.04
C ASN A 132 -3.85 -3.10 -3.12
N GLY A 133 -2.66 -2.57 -2.84
CA GLY A 133 -1.51 -2.63 -3.72
C GLY A 133 -0.85 -4.01 -3.75
N ASN A 134 -0.04 -4.25 -4.77
CA ASN A 134 0.77 -5.46 -4.89
C ASN A 134 2.26 -5.15 -5.00
N PHE A 135 2.68 -4.05 -4.40
CA PHE A 135 4.09 -3.76 -4.24
C PHE A 135 4.75 -4.85 -3.39
N PRO A 136 5.90 -5.42 -3.80
CA PRO A 136 6.58 -6.48 -3.07
C PRO A 136 7.24 -5.93 -1.79
N PHE A 137 6.42 -5.56 -0.82
CA PHE A 137 6.83 -4.93 0.44
C PHE A 137 7.89 -5.76 1.18
N GLN A 138 7.83 -7.09 1.03
CA GLN A 138 8.79 -8.04 1.60
C GLN A 138 10.24 -7.79 1.15
N ARG A 139 10.46 -7.05 0.06
CA ARG A 139 11.80 -6.67 -0.41
C ARG A 139 12.39 -5.49 0.36
N LEU A 140 11.59 -4.78 1.14
CA LEU A 140 12.06 -3.69 2.00
C LEU A 140 12.48 -4.23 3.37
N ARG A 141 13.59 -3.74 3.91
CA ARG A 141 13.99 -4.04 5.31
C ARG A 141 12.94 -3.66 6.35
N LEU A 142 12.08 -2.70 6.01
CA LEU A 142 10.96 -2.30 6.85
C LEU A 142 10.00 -3.48 7.10
N ALA A 143 9.83 -4.39 6.13
CA ALA A 143 8.94 -5.54 6.25
C ALA A 143 9.31 -6.50 7.41
N GLU A 144 10.58 -6.56 7.81
CA GLU A 144 11.05 -7.38 8.93
C GLU A 144 10.40 -6.97 10.28
N ARG A 145 9.83 -5.77 10.37
CA ARG A 145 9.13 -5.23 11.54
C ARG A 145 7.66 -5.61 11.59
N PHE A 146 7.12 -6.14 10.50
CA PHE A 146 5.71 -6.45 10.36
C PHE A 146 5.45 -7.92 10.64
N GLY A 147 4.57 -8.21 11.60
CA GLY A 147 4.20 -9.57 11.95
C GLY A 147 3.30 -10.26 10.91
N PHE A 148 2.60 -9.46 10.10
CA PHE A 148 1.81 -9.94 8.96
C PHE A 148 1.71 -8.86 7.87
N ILE A 149 1.51 -9.33 6.63
CA ILE A 149 1.25 -8.48 5.46
C ILE A 149 0.17 -9.16 4.65
N VAL A 150 -0.92 -8.45 4.37
CA VAL A 150 -2.02 -8.92 3.52
C VAL A 150 -2.07 -8.09 2.25
N HIS A 151 -1.82 -8.74 1.12
CA HIS A 151 -2.14 -8.18 -0.18
C HIS A 151 -3.57 -8.59 -0.55
N ALA A 152 -4.43 -7.62 -0.82
CA ALA A 152 -5.84 -7.86 -1.17
C ALA A 152 -5.98 -8.80 -2.38
N GLU A 153 -5.04 -8.75 -3.31
CA GLU A 153 -4.97 -9.64 -4.48
C GLU A 153 -4.88 -11.14 -4.09
N GLU A 154 -4.19 -11.48 -2.99
CA GLU A 154 -4.08 -12.87 -2.50
C GLU A 154 -5.40 -13.38 -1.94
N VAL A 155 -6.27 -12.48 -1.52
CA VAL A 155 -7.59 -12.77 -0.97
C VAL A 155 -8.68 -12.79 -2.05
N GLY A 156 -8.42 -12.13 -3.19
CA GLY A 156 -9.38 -11.97 -4.27
C GLY A 156 -10.44 -10.88 -4.03
N GLU A 157 -10.30 -10.10 -2.96
CA GLU A 157 -11.16 -8.96 -2.61
C GLU A 157 -10.29 -7.77 -2.23
N MET A 158 -10.73 -6.55 -2.56
CA MET A 158 -10.04 -5.31 -2.18
C MET A 158 -10.77 -4.60 -1.02
N LYS A 159 -10.03 -3.89 -0.16
CA LYS A 159 -10.65 -2.93 0.76
C LYS A 159 -11.54 -1.96 -0.04
N PRO A 160 -12.74 -1.59 0.40
CA PRO A 160 -13.30 -1.78 1.75
C PRO A 160 -13.98 -3.13 2.01
N ALA A 161 -13.93 -4.11 1.09
CA ALA A 161 -14.51 -5.43 1.34
C ALA A 161 -13.87 -6.11 2.57
N ALA A 162 -14.63 -6.97 3.23
CA ALA A 162 -14.23 -7.60 4.48
C ALA A 162 -13.07 -8.61 4.37
N GLY A 163 -12.84 -9.15 3.16
CA GLY A 163 -11.85 -10.22 2.94
C GLY A 163 -10.44 -9.89 3.44
N PRO A 164 -9.81 -8.77 3.02
CA PRO A 164 -8.48 -8.40 3.47
C PRO A 164 -8.37 -8.21 4.98
N PHE A 165 -9.37 -7.59 5.61
CA PHE A 165 -9.41 -7.42 7.08
C PHE A 165 -9.55 -8.75 7.80
N ARG A 166 -10.43 -9.64 7.32
CA ARG A 166 -10.60 -10.99 7.88
C ARG A 166 -9.29 -11.77 7.80
N ARG A 167 -8.63 -11.73 6.66
CA ARG A 167 -7.34 -12.39 6.46
C ARG A 167 -6.28 -11.88 7.44
N ALA A 168 -6.23 -10.56 7.67
CA ALA A 168 -5.32 -9.97 8.64
C ALA A 168 -5.60 -10.45 10.07
N VAL A 169 -6.88 -10.50 10.47
CA VAL A 169 -7.30 -11.01 11.78
C VAL A 169 -6.90 -12.48 11.96
N GLU A 170 -7.09 -13.33 10.96
CA GLU A 170 -6.65 -14.73 10.98
C GLU A 170 -5.14 -14.85 11.20
N MET A 171 -4.34 -14.04 10.49
CA MET A 171 -2.87 -14.05 10.60
C MET A 171 -2.38 -13.55 11.96
N ALA A 172 -3.12 -12.64 12.59
CA ALA A 172 -2.76 -12.04 13.87
C ALA A 172 -3.29 -12.80 15.09
N GLY A 173 -4.01 -13.90 14.92
CA GLY A 173 -4.49 -14.74 16.02
C GLY A 173 -6.01 -14.78 16.22
N GLY A 174 -6.79 -14.16 15.34
CA GLY A 174 -8.23 -14.38 15.23
C GLY A 174 -9.13 -13.45 16.08
N ASP A 175 -8.61 -12.38 16.68
CA ASP A 175 -9.41 -11.39 17.43
C ASP A 175 -9.26 -9.98 16.82
N VAL A 176 -10.40 -9.28 16.70
CA VAL A 176 -10.45 -7.89 16.23
C VAL A 176 -10.38 -6.89 17.40
N THR A 177 -10.54 -7.36 18.63
CA THR A 177 -10.50 -6.51 19.83
C THR A 177 -9.13 -5.85 19.99
N GLY A 178 -9.12 -4.54 20.21
CA GLY A 178 -7.88 -3.79 20.35
C GLY A 178 -7.10 -3.61 19.04
N TRP A 179 -7.79 -3.59 17.90
CA TRP A 179 -7.21 -3.36 16.59
C TRP A 179 -7.41 -1.93 16.10
N VAL A 180 -6.34 -1.29 15.67
CA VAL A 180 -6.34 0.02 15.03
C VAL A 180 -5.80 -0.12 13.62
N HIS A 181 -6.59 0.26 12.60
CA HIS A 181 -6.13 0.38 11.22
C HIS A 181 -5.82 1.83 10.88
N VAL A 182 -4.72 2.08 10.17
CA VAL A 182 -4.24 3.41 9.81
C VAL A 182 -4.09 3.49 8.30
N GLY A 183 -4.74 4.47 7.68
CA GLY A 183 -4.64 4.68 6.24
C GLY A 183 -4.98 6.10 5.84
N ASP A 184 -4.73 6.45 4.57
CA ASP A 184 -4.96 7.79 4.02
C ASP A 184 -6.28 7.93 3.25
N GLU A 185 -6.90 6.82 2.86
CA GLU A 185 -8.17 6.82 2.13
C GLU A 185 -9.37 6.56 3.04
N ILE A 186 -10.28 7.53 3.14
CA ILE A 186 -11.48 7.41 3.98
C ILE A 186 -12.32 6.17 3.61
N GLY A 187 -12.63 5.97 2.34
CA GLY A 187 -13.55 4.90 1.91
C GLY A 187 -12.98 3.50 2.11
N THR A 188 -11.71 3.29 1.76
CA THR A 188 -11.08 1.97 1.79
C THR A 188 -10.51 1.62 3.15
N ASP A 189 -9.88 2.57 3.83
CA ASP A 189 -9.17 2.31 5.07
C ASP A 189 -10.04 2.60 6.29
N VAL A 190 -10.63 3.80 6.36
CA VAL A 190 -11.39 4.19 7.55
C VAL A 190 -12.74 3.47 7.59
N GLU A 191 -13.59 3.70 6.59
CA GLU A 191 -14.94 3.11 6.57
C GLU A 191 -14.87 1.58 6.43
N GLY A 192 -13.92 1.06 5.65
CA GLY A 192 -13.72 -0.37 5.50
C GLY A 192 -13.32 -1.05 6.81
N ALA A 193 -12.35 -0.50 7.54
CA ALA A 193 -11.91 -1.04 8.82
C ALA A 193 -13.00 -0.94 9.88
N GLN A 194 -13.70 0.20 9.98
CA GLN A 194 -14.80 0.39 10.91
C GLN A 194 -15.98 -0.55 10.65
N ALA A 195 -16.36 -0.76 9.38
CA ALA A 195 -17.40 -1.71 8.99
C ALA A 195 -17.02 -3.16 9.37
N PHE A 196 -15.74 -3.46 9.45
CA PHE A 196 -15.23 -4.76 9.91
C PHE A 196 -15.15 -4.87 11.44
N GLY A 197 -15.26 -3.77 12.18
CA GLY A 197 -15.23 -3.71 13.66
C GLY A 197 -13.86 -3.32 14.25
N MET A 198 -12.95 -2.79 13.44
CA MET A 198 -11.70 -2.20 13.90
C MET A 198 -11.89 -0.71 14.21
N LEU A 199 -11.04 -0.16 15.09
CA LEU A 199 -10.85 1.28 15.18
C LEU A 199 -10.04 1.75 13.95
N ALA A 200 -10.33 2.95 13.45
CA ALA A 200 -9.69 3.47 12.26
C ALA A 200 -9.14 4.89 12.46
N VAL A 201 -7.90 5.09 12.09
CA VAL A 201 -7.21 6.37 12.13
C VAL A 201 -6.96 6.85 10.71
N TRP A 202 -7.45 8.05 10.41
CA TRP A 202 -7.19 8.72 9.15
C TRP A 202 -5.87 9.47 9.19
N LEU A 203 -4.93 9.09 8.33
CA LEU A 203 -3.67 9.80 8.12
C LEU A 203 -3.85 10.87 7.06
N ASN A 204 -4.12 12.09 7.49
CA ASN A 204 -4.39 13.24 6.62
C ASN A 204 -3.13 14.11 6.41
N ARG A 205 -2.13 13.58 5.71
CA ARG A 205 -0.87 14.31 5.45
C ARG A 205 -1.07 15.57 4.60
N ALA A 206 -2.09 15.61 3.77
CA ALA A 206 -2.37 16.74 2.88
C ALA A 206 -3.18 17.88 3.55
N GLY A 207 -3.74 17.64 4.74
CA GLY A 207 -4.61 18.59 5.42
C GLY A 207 -5.95 18.80 4.69
N GLU A 208 -6.47 17.74 4.08
CA GLU A 208 -7.72 17.78 3.34
C GLU A 208 -8.93 17.91 4.29
N PRO A 209 -10.01 18.58 3.86
CA PRO A 209 -11.22 18.64 4.68
C PRO A 209 -11.81 17.24 4.83
N LEU A 210 -12.24 16.91 6.06
CA LEU A 210 -12.89 15.63 6.32
C LEU A 210 -14.16 15.50 5.46
N PRO A 211 -14.30 14.45 4.65
CA PRO A 211 -15.49 14.23 3.84
C PRO A 211 -16.77 14.16 4.68
N ALA A 212 -17.86 14.70 4.13
CA ALA A 212 -19.15 14.75 4.83
C ALA A 212 -19.65 13.32 5.15
N GLY A 213 -19.90 13.06 6.42
CA GLY A 213 -20.36 11.76 6.91
C GLY A 213 -19.25 10.84 7.43
N ALA A 214 -18.00 11.05 7.05
CA ALA A 214 -16.88 10.28 7.57
C ALA A 214 -16.66 10.58 9.07
N ARG A 215 -16.32 9.54 9.85
CA ARG A 215 -16.09 9.64 11.29
C ARG A 215 -14.94 8.70 11.71
N PRO A 216 -13.68 9.04 11.38
CA PRO A 216 -12.56 8.26 11.88
C PRO A 216 -12.51 8.30 13.42
N ASP A 217 -12.01 7.25 14.05
CA ASP A 217 -11.80 7.21 15.51
C ASP A 217 -10.63 8.14 15.92
N GLY A 218 -9.79 8.52 14.98
CA GLY A 218 -8.77 9.55 15.12
C GLY A 218 -8.32 10.09 13.77
N GLU A 219 -7.82 11.33 13.77
CA GLU A 219 -7.17 11.97 12.63
C GLU A 219 -5.78 12.44 13.06
N ILE A 220 -4.79 12.20 12.22
CA ILE A 220 -3.40 12.63 12.42
C ILE A 220 -2.84 13.21 11.11
N ALA A 221 -1.97 14.21 11.21
CA ALA A 221 -1.28 14.78 10.06
C ALA A 221 0.06 14.07 9.77
N THR A 222 0.67 13.48 10.80
CA THR A 222 1.92 12.73 10.70
C THR A 222 1.85 11.47 11.57
N LEU A 223 2.64 10.46 11.23
CA LEU A 223 2.66 9.23 12.03
C LEU A 223 3.26 9.45 13.43
N ASP A 224 4.04 10.52 13.67
CA ASP A 224 4.59 10.81 15.00
C ASP A 224 3.52 10.94 16.07
N GLU A 225 2.29 11.31 15.70
CA GLU A 225 1.15 11.44 16.61
C GLU A 225 0.50 10.09 16.97
N LEU A 226 0.78 9.04 16.19
CA LEU A 226 0.07 7.77 16.24
C LEU A 226 0.29 6.99 17.55
N PRO A 227 1.52 6.82 18.09
CA PRO A 227 1.71 5.96 19.25
C PRO A 227 0.91 6.38 20.49
N ASP A 228 0.78 7.68 20.72
CA ASP A 228 -0.01 8.21 21.84
C ASP A 228 -1.52 8.16 21.56
N LEU A 229 -1.92 8.29 20.29
CA LEU A 229 -3.31 8.13 19.89
C LEU A 229 -3.75 6.67 20.06
N VAL A 230 -2.95 5.70 19.62
CA VAL A 230 -3.23 4.27 19.80
C VAL A 230 -3.42 3.92 21.27
N ASP A 231 -2.54 4.36 22.16
CA ASP A 231 -2.67 4.12 23.59
C ASP A 231 -4.00 4.69 24.16
N ARG A 232 -4.42 5.87 23.70
CA ARG A 232 -5.71 6.46 24.10
C ARG A 232 -6.92 5.67 23.58
N LEU A 233 -6.89 5.28 22.31
CA LEU A 233 -7.96 4.51 21.67
C LEU A 233 -8.16 3.14 22.32
N LEU A 234 -7.06 2.49 22.73
CA LEU A 234 -7.10 1.16 23.35
C LEU A 234 -7.40 1.19 24.86
N ALA A 235 -7.34 2.36 25.49
CA ALA A 235 -7.63 2.52 26.91
C ALA A 235 -9.11 2.87 27.19
N GLY A 236 -9.85 3.33 26.19
CA GLY A 236 -11.22 3.83 26.29
C GLY A 236 -12.29 2.86 26.05
#